data_8a457d708ddc74be4ceef9fc269d2b0e
#
_entry.id   8a457d708ddc74be4ceef9fc269d2b0e
#
_cell.length_a   1.000
_cell.length_b   1.000
_cell.length_c   1.000
_cell.angle_alpha   90.00
_cell.angle_beta   90.00
_cell.angle_gamma   90.00
#
_symmetry.space_group_name_H-M   'P 1'
#
loop_
_entity.id
_entity.type
_entity.pdbx_description
1 polymer ?
#
loop_
_entity_poly.entity_id
_entity_poly.type
_entity_poly.pdbx_seq_one_letter_code
_entity_poly.pdbx_strand_id
1 'polypeptide(L)'
;EILSGLVGSEMCIRDRPYHIDLDGAFEQKLGKKNIGTTKRGIGPCYQDKMARIGLRMQDMLDEALFRDKLETALARVNPELELIYNLPTYTVDQICDEYLPMAERLRPYITETSLLLNNMIDEGKNLLFEGAQATLLDIDHGTYPYVTSSNCTAGGAITGSGVGMKNVDRVLGVMKAYITRVGSGPMPTELSYESEAGHTLTEEGYEYGVTTGRRRRCGWFDGPIANYASRVNGLTDIAVTKLDVLSAFDTIKVCVAYDVDGERYTSVPEHQVRFEHAKPIYEELPGWKCDITGCRSFEELPQEAQDYVAFIEDLAHTRVTFIGVGAGREQIINRFWK
;
A
#
# COMPACT_ATOMS: atom_id res chain seq x y z
N GLU A 1 -2.12 -14.80 20.23
CA GLU A 1 -2.20 -15.72 19.10
C GLU A 1 -2.40 -14.90 17.84
N ILE A 2 -1.43 -14.94 16.95
CA ILE A 2 -1.64 -14.53 15.58
C ILE A 2 -2.57 -15.60 15.02
N LEU A 3 -3.82 -15.23 14.81
CA LEU A 3 -4.73 -16.07 14.04
C LEU A 3 -4.12 -16.21 12.64
N SER A 4 -3.44 -17.31 12.39
CA SER A 4 -2.87 -17.67 11.10
C SER A 4 -3.95 -18.14 10.12
N GLY A 5 -5.06 -17.42 10.09
CA GLY A 5 -6.16 -17.65 9.19
C GLY A 5 -6.72 -16.30 8.78
N LEU A 6 -6.60 -15.96 7.52
CA LEU A 6 -7.35 -14.88 6.92
C LEU A 6 -8.84 -15.21 7.08
N VAL A 7 -9.45 -14.65 8.10
CA VAL A 7 -10.89 -14.69 8.23
C VAL A 7 -11.45 -13.71 7.21
N GLY A 8 -12.12 -14.20 6.21
CA GLY A 8 -12.89 -13.35 5.32
C GLY A 8 -14.08 -12.79 6.09
N SER A 9 -14.19 -11.46 6.19
CA SER A 9 -15.48 -10.87 6.56
C SER A 9 -16.52 -11.33 5.57
N GLU A 10 -17.71 -11.71 6.08
CA GLU A 10 -18.86 -12.03 5.22
C GLU A 10 -19.17 -10.89 4.24
N MET A 11 -18.73 -9.68 4.58
CA MET A 11 -18.89 -8.47 3.77
C MET A 11 -17.77 -8.25 2.74
N CYS A 12 -16.68 -9.05 2.76
CA CYS A 12 -15.63 -8.94 1.78
C CYS A 12 -16.16 -9.20 0.38
N ILE A 13 -15.80 -8.32 -0.56
CA ILE A 13 -16.03 -8.59 -1.98
C ILE A 13 -15.02 -9.61 -2.48
N ARG A 14 -15.47 -10.48 -3.38
CA ARG A 14 -14.61 -11.51 -3.97
C ARG A 14 -14.47 -11.29 -5.47
N ASP A 15 -13.23 -11.29 -5.95
CA ASP A 15 -12.90 -11.28 -7.38
C ASP A 15 -13.35 -12.56 -8.08
N ARG A 16 -13.46 -12.50 -9.41
CA ARG A 16 -13.85 -13.59 -10.30
C ARG A 16 -12.87 -13.61 -11.50
N PRO A 17 -12.80 -14.71 -12.26
CA PRO A 17 -11.93 -14.79 -13.42
C PRO A 17 -12.13 -13.65 -14.42
N TYR A 18 -13.35 -13.26 -14.68
CA TYR A 18 -13.66 -12.16 -15.59
C TYR A 18 -13.12 -10.80 -15.11
N HIS A 19 -12.91 -10.59 -13.81
CA HIS A 19 -12.26 -9.38 -13.30
C HIS A 19 -10.79 -9.31 -13.75
N ILE A 20 -10.11 -10.46 -13.77
CA ILE A 20 -8.71 -10.57 -14.21
C ILE A 20 -8.62 -10.25 -15.71
N ASP A 21 -9.52 -10.80 -16.51
CA ASP A 21 -9.59 -10.55 -17.94
C ASP A 21 -9.89 -9.08 -18.24
N LEU A 22 -10.87 -8.49 -17.55
CA LEU A 22 -11.20 -7.06 -17.70
C LEU A 22 -10.03 -6.15 -17.30
N ASP A 23 -9.32 -6.43 -16.21
CA ASP A 23 -8.16 -5.65 -15.78
C ASP A 23 -7.05 -5.69 -16.84
N GLY A 24 -6.75 -6.88 -17.36
CA GLY A 24 -5.79 -7.06 -18.44
C GLY A 24 -6.17 -6.36 -19.73
N ALA A 25 -7.42 -6.49 -20.16
CA ALA A 25 -7.94 -5.87 -21.36
C ALA A 25 -7.98 -4.33 -21.27
N PHE A 26 -8.39 -3.81 -20.12
CA PHE A 26 -8.42 -2.37 -19.87
C PHE A 26 -7.02 -1.74 -19.93
N GLU A 27 -6.03 -2.36 -19.24
CA GLU A 27 -4.63 -1.92 -19.29
C GLU A 27 -4.07 -1.94 -20.73
N GLN A 28 -4.41 -2.97 -21.50
CA GLN A 28 -4.00 -3.06 -22.91
C GLN A 28 -4.62 -1.94 -23.75
N LYS A 29 -5.91 -1.64 -23.54
CA LYS A 29 -6.64 -0.60 -24.27
C LYS A 29 -6.11 0.81 -23.95
N LEU A 30 -5.69 1.07 -22.71
CA LEU A 30 -5.08 2.33 -22.32
C LEU A 30 -3.69 2.56 -22.98
N GLY A 31 -2.99 1.53 -23.36
CA GLY A 31 -1.69 1.61 -24.03
C GLY A 31 -0.68 2.44 -23.23
N LYS A 32 -0.23 3.57 -23.80
CA LYS A 32 0.75 4.46 -23.12
C LYS A 32 0.19 5.17 -21.88
N LYS A 33 -1.12 5.20 -21.69
CA LYS A 33 -1.80 5.80 -20.54
C LYS A 33 -2.16 4.77 -19.47
N ASN A 34 -1.57 3.56 -19.54
CA ASN A 34 -1.84 2.50 -18.59
C ASN A 34 -1.47 2.94 -17.15
N ILE A 35 -2.20 2.39 -16.19
CA ILE A 35 -1.99 2.64 -14.76
C ILE A 35 -0.80 1.83 -14.24
N GLY A 36 -0.53 0.69 -14.88
CA GLY A 36 0.50 -0.25 -14.47
C GLY A 36 0.03 -1.23 -13.39
N THR A 37 -1.24 -1.67 -13.48
CA THR A 37 -1.85 -2.60 -12.52
C THR A 37 -1.11 -3.95 -12.46
N THR A 38 -1.40 -4.72 -11.42
CA THR A 38 -0.87 -6.09 -11.27
C THR A 38 -1.65 -7.11 -12.11
N LYS A 39 -2.70 -6.69 -12.80
CA LYS A 39 -3.62 -7.54 -13.59
C LYS A 39 -4.22 -8.69 -12.77
N ARG A 40 -4.63 -8.39 -11.55
CA ARG A 40 -5.26 -9.33 -10.62
C ARG A 40 -6.76 -9.11 -10.47
N GLY A 41 -7.35 -8.22 -11.27
CA GLY A 41 -8.78 -7.97 -11.28
C GLY A 41 -9.30 -7.11 -10.11
N ILE A 42 -8.42 -6.45 -9.37
CA ILE A 42 -8.81 -5.67 -8.19
C ILE A 42 -9.68 -4.47 -8.61
N GLY A 43 -9.27 -3.72 -9.64
CA GLY A 43 -10.03 -2.57 -10.15
C GLY A 43 -11.47 -2.94 -10.55
N PRO A 44 -11.65 -3.87 -11.48
CA PRO A 44 -12.98 -4.33 -11.89
C PRO A 44 -13.83 -4.89 -10.73
N CYS A 45 -13.21 -5.59 -9.77
CA CYS A 45 -13.92 -6.10 -8.60
C CYS A 45 -14.47 -4.96 -7.71
N TYR A 46 -13.68 -3.92 -7.47
CA TYR A 46 -14.15 -2.72 -6.75
C TYR A 46 -15.18 -1.92 -7.55
N GLN A 47 -15.07 -1.89 -8.89
CA GLN A 47 -16.08 -1.31 -9.76
C GLN A 47 -17.44 -1.98 -9.56
N ASP A 48 -17.48 -3.32 -9.51
CA ASP A 48 -18.70 -4.08 -9.24
C ASP A 48 -19.24 -3.81 -7.84
N LYS A 49 -18.36 -3.67 -6.84
CA LYS A 49 -18.75 -3.26 -5.48
C LYS A 49 -19.48 -1.93 -5.48
N MET A 50 -18.94 -0.91 -6.16
CA MET A 50 -19.56 0.43 -6.23
C MET A 50 -20.85 0.43 -7.05
N ALA A 51 -20.92 -0.40 -8.10
CA ALA A 51 -22.13 -0.63 -8.87
C ALA A 51 -23.19 -1.46 -8.11
N ARG A 52 -22.85 -2.03 -6.96
CA ARG A 52 -23.70 -2.87 -6.11
C ARG A 52 -24.15 -4.19 -6.76
N ILE A 53 -23.34 -4.70 -7.68
CA ILE A 53 -23.51 -6.02 -8.31
C ILE A 53 -22.42 -7.00 -7.90
N GLY A 54 -21.45 -6.55 -7.09
CA GLY A 54 -20.35 -7.37 -6.60
C GLY A 54 -20.85 -8.49 -5.67
N LEU A 55 -20.23 -9.65 -5.78
CA LEU A 55 -20.51 -10.80 -4.95
C LEU A 55 -19.67 -10.75 -3.66
N ARG A 56 -20.29 -10.99 -2.53
CA ARG A 56 -19.64 -11.02 -1.23
C ARG A 56 -19.33 -12.44 -0.79
N MET A 57 -18.42 -12.60 0.16
CA MET A 57 -18.06 -13.91 0.70
C MET A 57 -19.25 -14.68 1.24
N GLN A 58 -20.17 -14.03 1.94
CA GLN A 58 -21.40 -14.64 2.45
C GLN A 58 -22.29 -15.21 1.35
N ASP A 59 -22.34 -14.57 0.18
CA ASP A 59 -23.20 -15.02 -0.93
C ASP A 59 -22.81 -16.43 -1.43
N MET A 60 -21.51 -16.77 -1.31
CA MET A 60 -21.00 -18.07 -1.70
C MET A 60 -21.43 -19.21 -0.76
N LEU A 61 -21.97 -18.89 0.42
CA LEU A 61 -22.44 -19.88 1.39
C LEU A 61 -23.85 -20.42 1.09
N ASP A 62 -24.55 -19.75 0.15
CA ASP A 62 -25.86 -20.16 -0.38
C ASP A 62 -25.77 -20.25 -1.91
N GLU A 63 -25.80 -21.47 -2.43
CA GLU A 63 -25.63 -21.71 -3.87
C GLU A 63 -26.71 -21.02 -4.72
N ALA A 64 -27.97 -21.03 -4.28
CA ALA A 64 -29.06 -20.43 -5.05
C ALA A 64 -28.89 -18.91 -5.15
N LEU A 65 -28.56 -18.25 -4.04
CA LEU A 65 -28.25 -16.82 -4.00
C LEU A 65 -26.99 -16.47 -4.82
N PHE A 66 -25.97 -17.31 -4.74
CA PHE A 66 -24.74 -17.10 -5.49
C PHE A 66 -24.99 -17.14 -6.99
N ARG A 67 -25.78 -18.14 -7.47
CA ARG A 67 -26.15 -18.29 -8.88
C ARG A 67 -26.97 -17.08 -9.37
N ASP A 68 -27.98 -16.66 -8.67
CA ASP A 68 -28.83 -15.52 -9.01
C ASP A 68 -28.04 -14.21 -9.16
N LYS A 69 -27.19 -13.91 -8.18
CA LYS A 69 -26.33 -12.73 -8.22
C LYS A 69 -25.28 -12.81 -9.34
N LEU A 70 -24.75 -14.01 -9.59
CA LEU A 70 -23.78 -14.22 -10.65
C LEU A 70 -24.40 -14.05 -12.04
N GLU A 71 -25.62 -14.53 -12.24
CA GLU A 71 -26.38 -14.29 -13.47
C GLU A 71 -26.54 -12.79 -13.74
N THR A 72 -26.92 -12.02 -12.71
CA THR A 72 -27.03 -10.57 -12.81
C THR A 72 -25.69 -9.91 -13.16
N ALA A 73 -24.59 -10.33 -12.55
CA ALA A 73 -23.26 -9.79 -12.84
C ALA A 73 -22.81 -10.13 -14.27
N LEU A 74 -23.00 -11.37 -14.71
CA LEU A 74 -22.61 -11.84 -16.05
C LEU A 74 -23.44 -11.21 -17.16
N ALA A 75 -24.72 -10.90 -16.92
CA ALA A 75 -25.55 -10.17 -17.87
C ALA A 75 -24.97 -8.79 -18.24
N ARG A 76 -24.22 -8.18 -17.32
CA ARG A 76 -23.50 -6.92 -17.57
C ARG A 76 -22.11 -7.15 -18.16
N VAL A 77 -21.35 -8.10 -17.60
CA VAL A 77 -19.93 -8.28 -17.91
C VAL A 77 -19.71 -8.95 -19.26
N ASN A 78 -20.51 -9.96 -19.62
CA ASN A 78 -20.33 -10.71 -20.85
C ASN A 78 -20.43 -9.85 -22.13
N PRO A 79 -21.39 -8.92 -22.27
CA PRO A 79 -21.40 -7.99 -23.41
C PRO A 79 -20.15 -7.12 -23.48
N GLU A 80 -19.59 -6.71 -22.35
CA GLU A 80 -18.36 -5.92 -22.30
C GLU A 80 -17.16 -6.75 -22.77
N LEU A 81 -17.01 -7.97 -22.28
CA LEU A 81 -15.95 -8.91 -22.71
C LEU A 81 -16.03 -9.17 -24.21
N GLU A 82 -17.20 -9.55 -24.71
CA GLU A 82 -17.38 -9.95 -26.11
C GLU A 82 -17.28 -8.77 -27.08
N LEU A 83 -18.10 -7.71 -26.86
CA LEU A 83 -18.29 -6.65 -27.84
C LEU A 83 -17.20 -5.56 -27.78
N ILE A 84 -16.58 -5.34 -26.60
CA ILE A 84 -15.60 -4.27 -26.41
C ILE A 84 -14.17 -4.80 -26.47
N TYR A 85 -13.95 -5.98 -25.88
CA TYR A 85 -12.60 -6.54 -25.74
C TYR A 85 -12.33 -7.76 -26.61
N ASN A 86 -13.36 -8.30 -27.29
CA ASN A 86 -13.28 -9.53 -28.11
C ASN A 86 -12.67 -10.71 -27.30
N LEU A 87 -13.13 -10.86 -26.05
CA LEU A 87 -12.73 -11.91 -25.12
C LEU A 87 -13.86 -12.93 -24.94
N PRO A 88 -13.55 -14.17 -24.51
CA PRO A 88 -14.56 -15.16 -24.17
C PRO A 88 -15.49 -14.71 -23.06
N THR A 89 -16.75 -15.11 -23.14
CA THR A 89 -17.75 -14.90 -22.10
C THR A 89 -17.73 -16.04 -21.08
N TYR A 90 -18.36 -15.82 -19.93
CA TYR A 90 -18.47 -16.79 -18.85
C TYR A 90 -19.92 -17.27 -18.68
N THR A 91 -20.09 -18.51 -18.26
CA THR A 91 -21.38 -19.04 -17.81
C THR A 91 -21.43 -19.10 -16.27
N VAL A 92 -22.66 -19.11 -15.73
CA VAL A 92 -22.87 -19.29 -14.29
C VAL A 92 -22.25 -20.61 -13.82
N ASP A 93 -22.46 -21.69 -14.56
CA ASP A 93 -21.96 -23.01 -14.18
C ASP A 93 -20.42 -23.06 -14.13
N GLN A 94 -19.74 -22.50 -15.11
CA GLN A 94 -18.26 -22.44 -15.11
C GLN A 94 -17.70 -21.81 -13.84
N ILE A 95 -18.32 -20.71 -13.38
CA ILE A 95 -17.85 -20.04 -12.17
C ILE A 95 -18.28 -20.80 -10.90
N CYS A 96 -19.49 -21.35 -10.88
CA CYS A 96 -19.98 -22.15 -9.76
C CYS A 96 -19.14 -23.41 -9.55
N ASP A 97 -18.78 -24.13 -10.60
CA ASP A 97 -17.95 -25.34 -10.52
C ASP A 97 -16.57 -25.08 -9.91
N GLU A 98 -16.02 -23.89 -10.15
CA GLU A 98 -14.75 -23.49 -9.55
C GLU A 98 -14.90 -22.97 -8.11
N TYR A 99 -15.89 -22.10 -7.85
CA TYR A 99 -15.95 -21.32 -6.60
C TYR A 99 -16.74 -22.00 -5.49
N LEU A 100 -17.75 -22.81 -5.78
CA LEU A 100 -18.53 -23.49 -4.72
C LEU A 100 -17.68 -24.49 -3.90
N PRO A 101 -16.79 -25.30 -4.48
CA PRO A 101 -15.88 -26.11 -3.68
C PRO A 101 -14.92 -25.31 -2.81
N MET A 102 -14.50 -24.12 -3.26
CA MET A 102 -13.69 -23.22 -2.44
C MET A 102 -14.52 -22.61 -1.31
N ALA A 103 -15.78 -22.27 -1.56
CA ALA A 103 -16.70 -21.75 -0.54
C ALA A 103 -16.90 -22.72 0.61
N GLU A 104 -17.08 -24.01 0.34
CA GLU A 104 -17.20 -25.03 1.37
C GLU A 104 -15.96 -25.14 2.25
N ARG A 105 -14.76 -25.04 1.64
CA ARG A 105 -13.49 -25.03 2.39
C ARG A 105 -13.32 -23.78 3.24
N LEU A 106 -13.84 -22.64 2.78
CA LEU A 106 -13.74 -21.36 3.47
C LEU A 106 -14.85 -21.13 4.49
N ARG A 107 -15.95 -21.90 4.42
CA ARG A 107 -17.12 -21.76 5.32
C ARG A 107 -16.75 -21.58 6.81
N PRO A 108 -15.84 -22.36 7.40
CA PRO A 108 -15.46 -22.21 8.81
C PRO A 108 -14.75 -20.88 9.13
N TYR A 109 -14.26 -20.18 8.10
CA TYR A 109 -13.44 -18.95 8.23
C TYR A 109 -14.25 -17.69 7.85
N ILE A 110 -15.49 -17.81 7.43
CA ILE A 110 -16.36 -16.69 7.10
C ILE A 110 -17.25 -16.41 8.32
N THR A 111 -17.18 -15.17 8.83
CA THR A 111 -17.93 -14.77 10.02
C THR A 111 -18.31 -13.29 9.97
N GLU A 112 -19.21 -12.88 10.83
CA GLU A 112 -19.53 -11.49 11.11
C GLU A 112 -18.38 -10.87 11.91
N THR A 113 -17.46 -10.22 11.18
CA THR A 113 -16.20 -9.72 11.74
C THR A 113 -16.38 -8.53 12.66
N SER A 114 -17.38 -7.67 12.42
CA SER A 114 -17.62 -6.52 13.28
C SER A 114 -17.96 -6.96 14.70
N LEU A 115 -18.90 -7.90 14.85
CA LEU A 115 -19.26 -8.45 16.16
C LEU A 115 -18.10 -9.21 16.80
N LEU A 116 -17.41 -10.06 16.04
CA LEU A 116 -16.27 -10.84 16.54
C LEU A 116 -15.18 -9.92 17.10
N LEU A 117 -14.78 -8.92 16.33
CA LEU A 117 -13.67 -8.03 16.73
C LEU A 117 -14.07 -7.14 17.92
N ASN A 118 -15.30 -6.62 17.96
CA ASN A 118 -15.76 -5.82 19.10
C ASN A 118 -15.87 -6.68 20.37
N ASN A 119 -16.33 -7.92 20.30
CA ASN A 119 -16.32 -8.84 21.45
C ASN A 119 -14.88 -9.09 21.94
N MET A 120 -13.91 -9.29 21.03
CA MET A 120 -12.51 -9.45 21.39
C MET A 120 -11.94 -8.20 22.09
N ILE A 121 -12.36 -7.01 21.67
CA ILE A 121 -11.99 -5.75 22.34
C ILE A 121 -12.58 -5.69 23.75
N ASP A 122 -13.84 -6.03 23.90
CA ASP A 122 -14.52 -6.05 25.20
C ASP A 122 -13.90 -7.09 26.16
N GLU A 123 -13.31 -8.17 25.63
CA GLU A 123 -12.51 -9.15 26.35
C GLU A 123 -11.08 -8.67 26.67
N GLY A 124 -10.68 -7.47 26.24
CA GLY A 124 -9.36 -6.93 26.45
C GLY A 124 -8.27 -7.54 25.57
N LYS A 125 -8.62 -8.12 24.42
CA LYS A 125 -7.63 -8.65 23.47
C LYS A 125 -6.96 -7.52 22.68
N ASN A 126 -5.68 -7.71 22.35
CA ASN A 126 -4.96 -6.84 21.43
C ASN A 126 -5.26 -7.24 19.99
N LEU A 127 -5.67 -6.27 19.19
CA LEU A 127 -5.93 -6.43 17.76
C LEU A 127 -4.86 -5.71 16.95
N LEU A 128 -4.34 -6.37 15.93
CA LEU A 128 -3.43 -5.79 14.95
C LEU A 128 -4.12 -5.75 13.59
N PHE A 129 -4.27 -4.54 13.04
CA PHE A 129 -4.72 -4.33 11.67
C PHE A 129 -3.52 -4.08 10.77
N GLU A 130 -3.36 -4.92 9.76
CA GLU A 130 -2.31 -4.76 8.75
C GLU A 130 -2.94 -4.24 7.46
N GLY A 131 -2.53 -3.03 7.06
CA GLY A 131 -2.90 -2.45 5.78
C GLY A 131 -2.05 -2.98 4.64
N ALA A 132 -2.46 -2.67 3.42
CA ALA A 132 -1.73 -2.99 2.20
C ALA A 132 -1.53 -1.73 1.35
N GLN A 133 -0.64 -1.81 0.36
CA GLN A 133 -0.22 -0.74 -0.54
C GLN A 133 0.47 0.43 0.22
N ALA A 134 0.14 1.67 -0.11
CA ALA A 134 0.73 2.86 0.50
C ALA A 134 -0.23 4.05 0.40
N THR A 135 -0.02 5.08 1.20
CA THR A 135 -0.87 6.28 1.24
C THR A 135 -1.06 6.92 -0.13
N LEU A 136 0.01 7.08 -0.93
CA LEU A 136 -0.10 7.67 -2.27
C LEU A 136 -0.74 6.74 -3.32
N LEU A 137 -1.09 5.52 -2.94
CA LEU A 137 -1.88 4.58 -3.76
C LEU A 137 -3.35 4.51 -3.32
N ASP A 138 -3.75 5.20 -2.25
CA ASP A 138 -5.15 5.28 -1.81
C ASP A 138 -6.03 5.89 -2.89
N ILE A 139 -7.25 5.35 -3.07
CA ILE A 139 -8.16 5.81 -4.14
C ILE A 139 -8.57 7.27 -3.98
N ASP A 140 -8.67 7.76 -2.74
CA ASP A 140 -9.11 9.13 -2.45
C ASP A 140 -7.94 10.07 -2.15
N HIS A 141 -6.90 9.60 -1.45
CA HIS A 141 -5.76 10.37 -0.96
C HIS A 141 -4.48 10.16 -1.74
N GLY A 142 -4.49 9.29 -2.75
CA GLY A 142 -3.32 9.00 -3.58
C GLY A 142 -3.18 9.90 -4.80
N THR A 143 -2.19 9.54 -5.62
CA THR A 143 -1.87 10.24 -6.89
C THR A 143 -2.78 9.79 -8.02
N TYR A 144 -4.09 10.04 -7.89
CA TYR A 144 -5.07 9.66 -8.90
C TYR A 144 -4.69 10.17 -10.30
N PRO A 145 -4.82 9.38 -11.40
CA PRO A 145 -5.40 8.03 -11.45
C PRO A 145 -4.42 6.88 -11.15
N TYR A 146 -3.17 7.16 -10.80
CA TYR A 146 -2.13 6.16 -10.54
C TYR A 146 -2.23 5.63 -9.10
N VAL A 147 -3.35 5.01 -8.79
CA VAL A 147 -3.74 4.50 -7.46
C VAL A 147 -4.28 3.08 -7.55
N THR A 148 -4.46 2.41 -6.43
CA THR A 148 -5.30 1.21 -6.34
C THR A 148 -6.78 1.62 -6.20
N SER A 149 -7.68 0.67 -6.35
CA SER A 149 -9.12 0.92 -6.20
C SER A 149 -9.61 0.82 -4.74
N SER A 150 -8.71 0.65 -3.79
CA SER A 150 -9.03 0.49 -2.37
C SER A 150 -8.53 1.67 -1.53
N ASN A 151 -9.10 1.81 -0.31
CA ASN A 151 -8.60 2.76 0.68
C ASN A 151 -7.43 2.12 1.44
N CYS A 152 -6.23 2.68 1.25
CA CYS A 152 -4.98 2.21 1.85
C CYS A 152 -4.62 2.98 3.11
N THR A 153 -5.32 4.09 3.42
CA THR A 153 -5.14 4.85 4.65
C THR A 153 -5.68 4.07 5.86
N ALA A 154 -5.26 4.44 7.06
CA ALA A 154 -5.69 3.78 8.30
C ALA A 154 -7.22 3.75 8.48
N GLY A 155 -7.94 4.76 7.94
CA GLY A 155 -9.40 4.78 7.87
C GLY A 155 -10.00 3.58 7.15
N GLY A 156 -9.27 2.99 6.18
CA GLY A 156 -9.70 1.77 5.48
C GLY A 156 -9.82 0.56 6.40
N ALA A 157 -9.00 0.45 7.43
CA ALA A 157 -9.10 -0.63 8.43
C ALA A 157 -10.41 -0.52 9.21
N ILE A 158 -10.82 0.68 9.58
CA ILE A 158 -12.08 0.95 10.29
C ILE A 158 -13.27 0.57 9.43
N THR A 159 -13.31 1.05 8.20
CA THR A 159 -14.39 0.78 7.25
C THR A 159 -14.47 -0.72 6.90
N GLY A 160 -13.32 -1.38 6.75
CA GLY A 160 -13.24 -2.78 6.35
C GLY A 160 -13.57 -3.78 7.47
N SER A 161 -13.27 -3.43 8.73
CA SER A 161 -13.43 -4.33 9.87
C SER A 161 -14.71 -4.12 10.67
N GLY A 162 -15.30 -2.91 10.60
CA GLY A 162 -16.43 -2.54 11.44
C GLY A 162 -16.06 -2.21 12.90
N VAL A 163 -14.78 -2.02 13.19
CA VAL A 163 -14.32 -1.53 14.50
C VAL A 163 -14.40 -0.01 14.55
N GLY A 164 -14.92 0.54 15.64
CA GLY A 164 -15.07 1.97 15.82
C GLY A 164 -13.73 2.69 16.07
N MET A 165 -13.58 3.92 15.59
CA MET A 165 -12.35 4.72 15.71
C MET A 165 -11.85 4.87 17.16
N LYS A 166 -12.76 4.91 18.14
CA LYS A 166 -12.42 5.02 19.57
C LYS A 166 -11.61 3.85 20.12
N ASN A 167 -11.60 2.74 19.40
CA ASN A 167 -10.92 1.50 19.78
C ASN A 167 -9.55 1.36 19.08
N VAL A 168 -9.05 2.42 18.45
CA VAL A 168 -7.73 2.45 17.82
C VAL A 168 -6.79 3.25 18.73
N ASP A 169 -5.87 2.56 19.39
CA ASP A 169 -4.92 3.20 20.30
C ASP A 169 -3.72 3.77 19.57
N ARG A 170 -3.27 3.09 18.50
CA ARG A 170 -2.06 3.43 17.77
C ARG A 170 -2.21 3.21 16.27
N VAL A 171 -1.61 4.12 15.51
CA VAL A 171 -1.47 4.01 14.06
C VAL A 171 0.01 4.09 13.70
N LEU A 172 0.61 2.93 13.38
CA LEU A 172 2.02 2.81 13.03
C LEU A 172 2.19 2.92 11.51
N GLY A 173 2.86 3.99 11.07
CA GLY A 173 3.28 4.14 9.67
C GLY A 173 4.57 3.38 9.40
N VAL A 174 4.62 2.59 8.32
CA VAL A 174 5.86 1.97 7.86
C VAL A 174 6.41 2.76 6.70
N MET A 175 7.59 3.35 6.87
CA MET A 175 8.30 4.16 5.86
C MET A 175 9.68 3.56 5.61
N LYS A 176 10.20 3.68 4.40
CA LYS A 176 11.62 3.43 4.13
C LYS A 176 12.43 4.70 4.42
N ALA A 177 13.70 4.53 4.67
CA ALA A 177 14.65 5.66 4.78
C ALA A 177 14.84 6.40 3.45
N TYR A 178 14.25 5.94 2.37
CA TYR A 178 14.18 6.56 1.04
C TYR A 178 12.83 6.20 0.41
N ILE A 179 12.47 6.75 -0.74
CA ILE A 179 11.17 6.47 -1.35
C ILE A 179 11.28 5.47 -2.50
N THR A 180 10.26 4.64 -2.68
CA THR A 180 10.15 3.74 -3.84
C THR A 180 8.74 3.73 -4.39
N ARG A 181 8.61 3.49 -5.71
CA ARG A 181 7.34 3.36 -6.39
C ARG A 181 7.37 2.26 -7.44
N VAL A 182 6.28 1.51 -7.55
CA VAL A 182 5.99 0.62 -8.69
C VAL A 182 4.89 1.26 -9.54
N GLY A 183 5.04 1.18 -10.86
CA GLY A 183 4.07 1.74 -11.80
C GLY A 183 4.24 3.23 -12.08
N SER A 184 3.28 3.78 -12.82
CA SER A 184 3.27 5.18 -13.26
C SER A 184 2.89 6.15 -12.15
N GLY A 185 2.94 7.44 -12.45
CA GLY A 185 2.56 8.52 -11.55
C GLY A 185 3.74 9.33 -11.03
N PRO A 186 3.45 10.50 -10.43
CA PRO A 186 4.47 11.44 -9.99
C PRO A 186 5.33 10.89 -8.85
N MET A 187 6.61 11.22 -8.90
CA MET A 187 7.62 10.90 -7.87
C MET A 187 8.71 11.98 -7.96
N PRO A 188 8.52 13.15 -7.34
CA PRO A 188 9.42 14.30 -7.51
C PRO A 188 10.87 14.01 -7.18
N THR A 189 11.13 13.15 -6.20
CA THR A 189 12.48 12.78 -5.76
C THR A 189 13.09 11.61 -6.52
N GLU A 190 12.44 11.14 -7.61
CA GLU A 190 12.93 10.01 -8.39
C GLU A 190 14.35 10.22 -8.91
N LEU A 191 15.16 9.18 -8.82
CA LEU A 191 16.49 9.10 -9.36
C LEU A 191 16.53 8.20 -10.59
N SER A 192 17.26 8.63 -11.61
CA SER A 192 17.56 7.72 -12.72
C SER A 192 18.34 6.51 -12.20
N TYR A 193 17.94 5.33 -12.66
CA TYR A 193 18.70 4.10 -12.37
C TYR A 193 20.16 4.19 -12.88
N GLU A 194 20.39 4.95 -13.95
CA GLU A 194 21.73 5.17 -14.51
C GLU A 194 22.62 6.09 -13.64
N SER A 195 22.01 6.79 -12.67
CA SER A 195 22.79 7.55 -11.70
C SER A 195 23.36 6.61 -10.63
N GLU A 196 24.52 6.93 -10.08
CA GLU A 196 25.16 6.16 -9.02
C GLU A 196 24.21 5.95 -7.83
N ALA A 197 23.54 7.01 -7.37
CA ALA A 197 22.60 6.93 -6.24
C ALA A 197 21.37 6.08 -6.56
N GLY A 198 20.78 6.23 -7.75
CA GLY A 198 19.62 5.43 -8.15
C GLY A 198 19.95 3.95 -8.29
N HIS A 199 21.12 3.63 -8.85
CA HIS A 199 21.63 2.27 -8.94
C HIS A 199 21.86 1.67 -7.55
N THR A 200 22.58 2.38 -6.69
CA THR A 200 22.88 1.93 -5.31
C THR A 200 21.61 1.67 -4.50
N LEU A 201 20.63 2.61 -4.49
CA LEU A 201 19.36 2.40 -3.79
C LEU A 201 18.60 1.19 -4.31
N THR A 202 18.69 0.91 -5.62
CA THR A 202 18.00 -0.22 -6.23
C THR A 202 18.64 -1.55 -5.87
N GLU A 203 19.97 -1.66 -6.03
CA GLU A 203 20.69 -2.92 -5.87
C GLU A 203 20.91 -3.27 -4.38
N GLU A 204 21.47 -2.35 -3.60
CA GLU A 204 21.67 -2.56 -2.15
C GLU A 204 20.31 -2.67 -1.42
N GLY A 205 19.31 -1.90 -1.87
CA GLY A 205 17.95 -1.98 -1.36
C GLY A 205 17.17 -3.20 -1.87
N TYR A 206 17.68 -3.96 -2.84
CA TYR A 206 16.96 -5.06 -3.49
C TYR A 206 15.54 -4.64 -3.91
N GLU A 207 15.44 -3.51 -4.64
CA GLU A 207 14.17 -2.86 -4.94
C GLU A 207 13.49 -3.46 -6.18
N TYR A 208 13.03 -4.69 -6.01
CA TYR A 208 12.28 -5.46 -7.00
C TYR A 208 10.93 -5.91 -6.43
N GLY A 209 9.90 -5.90 -7.25
CA GLY A 209 8.57 -6.35 -6.85
C GLY A 209 8.53 -7.86 -6.64
N VAL A 210 8.11 -8.31 -5.45
CA VAL A 210 8.04 -9.74 -5.11
C VAL A 210 7.14 -10.52 -6.09
N THR A 211 5.99 -9.94 -6.46
CA THR A 211 5.01 -10.61 -7.33
C THR A 211 5.34 -10.50 -8.82
N THR A 212 5.90 -9.37 -9.25
CA THR A 212 6.08 -9.06 -10.68
C THR A 212 7.52 -9.12 -11.13
N GLY A 213 8.48 -9.17 -10.22
CA GLY A 213 9.92 -9.04 -10.51
C GLY A 213 10.32 -7.67 -11.08
N ARG A 214 9.37 -6.74 -11.23
CA ARG A 214 9.66 -5.41 -11.78
C ARG A 214 10.55 -4.61 -10.84
N ARG A 215 11.55 -3.97 -11.41
CA ARG A 215 12.36 -2.98 -10.70
C ARG A 215 11.47 -1.84 -10.21
N ARG A 216 11.65 -1.43 -8.96
CA ARG A 216 11.00 -0.25 -8.40
C ARG A 216 11.78 1.00 -8.80
N ARG A 217 11.06 2.08 -9.01
CA ARG A 217 11.61 3.42 -9.12
C ARG A 217 12.06 3.84 -7.73
N CYS A 218 13.27 4.35 -7.58
CA CYS A 218 13.85 4.77 -6.30
C CYS A 218 14.11 6.27 -6.30
N GLY A 219 14.05 6.88 -5.13
CA GLY A 219 14.34 8.30 -4.94
C GLY A 219 14.73 8.61 -3.51
N TRP A 220 15.28 9.80 -3.28
CA TRP A 220 15.60 10.27 -1.95
C TRP A 220 14.36 10.42 -1.07
N PHE A 221 14.53 10.39 0.26
CA PHE A 221 13.42 10.58 1.19
C PHE A 221 12.68 11.89 0.90
N ASP A 222 11.35 11.83 0.98
CA ASP A 222 10.46 12.91 0.61
C ASP A 222 9.67 13.38 1.83
N GLY A 223 10.13 14.45 2.45
CA GLY A 223 9.55 15.03 3.66
C GLY A 223 8.10 15.50 3.47
N PRO A 224 7.76 16.26 2.41
CA PRO A 224 6.37 16.61 2.10
C PRO A 224 5.43 15.42 2.00
N ILE A 225 5.86 14.31 1.37
CA ILE A 225 5.07 13.07 1.29
C ILE A 225 4.95 12.42 2.67
N ALA A 226 6.03 12.37 3.46
CA ALA A 226 6.02 11.80 4.80
C ALA A 226 5.06 12.57 5.73
N ASN A 227 5.10 13.89 5.71
CA ASN A 227 4.17 14.76 6.43
C ASN A 227 2.71 14.53 6.00
N TYR A 228 2.47 14.49 4.68
CA TYR A 228 1.15 14.21 4.14
C TYR A 228 0.62 12.84 4.61
N ALA A 229 1.45 11.79 4.53
CA ALA A 229 1.08 10.45 4.97
C ALA A 229 0.79 10.41 6.48
N SER A 230 1.60 11.07 7.30
CA SER A 230 1.37 11.19 8.75
C SER A 230 0.02 11.83 9.06
N ARG A 231 -0.29 12.93 8.37
CA ARG A 231 -1.53 13.69 8.59
C ARG A 231 -2.77 12.93 8.19
N VAL A 232 -2.81 12.34 6.97
CA VAL A 232 -4.03 11.69 6.46
C VAL A 232 -4.31 10.35 7.12
N ASN A 233 -3.29 9.70 7.70
CA ASN A 233 -3.45 8.46 8.47
C ASN A 233 -3.61 8.71 9.97
N GLY A 234 -3.31 9.91 10.47
CA GLY A 234 -3.24 10.19 11.90
C GLY A 234 -2.18 9.34 12.60
N LEU A 235 -0.98 9.25 12.00
CA LEU A 235 0.08 8.40 12.56
C LEU A 235 0.46 8.84 13.96
N THR A 236 0.53 7.87 14.87
CA THR A 236 1.08 8.07 16.22
C THR A 236 2.56 7.77 16.28
N ASP A 237 3.02 6.88 15.42
CA ASP A 237 4.38 6.35 15.41
C ASP A 237 4.80 6.00 13.97
N ILE A 238 6.11 5.97 13.71
CA ILE A 238 6.72 5.54 12.46
C ILE A 238 7.70 4.41 12.72
N ALA A 239 7.68 3.40 11.86
CA ALA A 239 8.74 2.43 11.68
C ALA A 239 9.52 2.81 10.42
N VAL A 240 10.77 3.24 10.56
CA VAL A 240 11.68 3.47 9.44
C VAL A 240 12.40 2.17 9.12
N THR A 241 12.38 1.76 7.88
CA THR A 241 13.05 0.55 7.40
C THR A 241 14.15 0.89 6.40
N LYS A 242 15.07 -0.05 6.18
CA LYS A 242 16.14 0.08 5.19
C LYS A 242 17.10 1.26 5.44
N LEU A 243 17.32 1.60 6.71
CA LEU A 243 18.32 2.61 7.07
C LEU A 243 19.73 2.14 6.69
N ASP A 244 20.00 0.84 6.80
CA ASP A 244 21.23 0.16 6.37
C ASP A 244 21.64 0.45 4.92
N VAL A 245 20.68 0.58 4.02
CA VAL A 245 20.94 0.86 2.60
C VAL A 245 21.63 2.21 2.40
N LEU A 246 21.33 3.19 3.26
CA LEU A 246 21.94 4.52 3.18
C LEU A 246 23.39 4.56 3.67
N SER A 247 23.90 3.48 4.29
CA SER A 247 25.32 3.35 4.66
C SER A 247 26.28 3.42 3.46
N ALA A 248 25.77 3.25 2.25
CA ALA A 248 26.54 3.33 1.02
C ALA A 248 26.95 4.77 0.60
N PHE A 249 26.33 5.80 1.22
CA PHE A 249 26.48 7.18 0.77
C PHE A 249 27.38 8.03 1.68
N ASP A 250 28.16 8.93 1.08
CA ASP A 250 28.90 9.98 1.81
C ASP A 250 28.01 11.17 2.15
N THR A 251 27.02 11.44 1.28
CA THR A 251 26.05 12.51 1.43
C THR A 251 24.67 11.97 1.09
N ILE A 252 23.69 12.22 1.93
CA ILE A 252 22.30 11.80 1.78
C ILE A 252 21.45 13.05 1.55
N LYS A 253 20.63 13.04 0.49
CA LYS A 253 19.71 14.14 0.21
C LYS A 253 18.34 13.84 0.76
N VAL A 254 17.71 14.84 1.39
CA VAL A 254 16.35 14.77 1.89
C VAL A 254 15.55 15.91 1.28
N CYS A 255 14.44 15.59 0.63
CA CYS A 255 13.55 16.60 0.09
C CYS A 255 12.77 17.25 1.24
N VAL A 256 12.93 18.57 1.40
CA VAL A 256 12.28 19.36 2.45
C VAL A 256 11.12 20.20 1.94
N ALA A 257 11.05 20.41 0.63
CA ALA A 257 9.99 21.17 -0.02
C ALA A 257 10.02 20.89 -1.53
N TYR A 258 9.03 21.40 -2.24
CA TYR A 258 9.02 21.45 -3.71
C TYR A 258 9.05 22.90 -4.19
N ASP A 259 9.68 23.12 -5.32
CA ASP A 259 9.46 24.27 -6.18
C ASP A 259 8.43 23.87 -7.25
N VAL A 260 7.31 24.57 -7.29
CA VAL A 260 6.29 24.41 -8.32
C VAL A 260 6.05 25.78 -8.96
N ASP A 261 6.55 25.94 -10.17
CA ASP A 261 6.42 27.20 -10.95
C ASP A 261 6.95 28.44 -10.21
N GLY A 262 8.03 28.28 -9.41
CA GLY A 262 8.66 29.32 -8.61
C GLY A 262 8.02 29.56 -7.23
N GLU A 263 7.02 28.78 -6.85
CA GLU A 263 6.39 28.80 -5.54
C GLU A 263 6.86 27.63 -4.69
N ARG A 264 7.21 27.89 -3.42
CA ARG A 264 7.71 26.88 -2.48
C ARG A 264 6.56 26.19 -1.74
N TYR A 265 6.49 24.86 -1.87
CA TYR A 265 5.52 24.00 -1.19
C TYR A 265 6.20 23.11 -0.17
N THR A 266 5.76 23.12 1.10
CA THR A 266 6.21 22.22 2.17
C THR A 266 5.27 21.03 2.38
N SER A 267 4.23 20.90 1.56
CA SER A 267 3.30 19.78 1.53
C SER A 267 3.08 19.31 0.10
N VAL A 268 2.46 18.15 -0.06
CA VAL A 268 2.05 17.65 -1.38
C VAL A 268 1.07 18.65 -2.00
N PRO A 269 1.33 19.15 -3.22
CA PRO A 269 0.40 20.04 -3.92
C PRO A 269 -0.97 19.38 -4.11
N GLU A 270 -2.03 20.15 -3.93
CA GLU A 270 -3.43 19.70 -4.01
C GLU A 270 -3.84 19.30 -5.42
N HIS A 271 -3.17 19.82 -6.45
CA HIS A 271 -3.49 19.58 -7.84
C HIS A 271 -2.45 18.64 -8.48
N GLN A 272 -2.92 17.56 -9.11
CA GLN A 272 -2.05 16.53 -9.71
C GLN A 272 -1.03 17.11 -10.69
N VAL A 273 -1.44 18.02 -11.59
CA VAL A 273 -0.54 18.63 -12.58
C VAL A 273 0.58 19.39 -11.87
N ARG A 274 0.27 20.09 -10.77
CA ARG A 274 1.28 20.77 -9.96
C ARG A 274 2.25 19.79 -9.32
N PHE A 275 1.74 18.67 -8.85
CA PHE A 275 2.58 17.62 -8.26
C PHE A 275 3.49 16.93 -9.30
N GLU A 276 3.00 16.76 -10.54
CA GLU A 276 3.81 16.24 -11.66
C GLU A 276 4.94 17.20 -12.05
N HIS A 277 4.77 18.51 -11.88
CA HIS A 277 5.77 19.53 -12.15
C HIS A 277 6.65 19.90 -10.95
N ALA A 278 6.39 19.29 -9.79
CA ALA A 278 7.10 19.57 -8.56
C ALA A 278 8.59 19.20 -8.68
N LYS A 279 9.46 20.16 -8.41
CA LYS A 279 10.92 19.96 -8.36
C LYS A 279 11.34 19.89 -6.90
N PRO A 280 12.03 18.84 -6.48
CA PRO A 280 12.44 18.69 -5.09
C PRO A 280 13.50 19.73 -4.70
N ILE A 281 13.32 20.35 -3.54
CA ILE A 281 14.32 21.17 -2.87
C ILE A 281 14.94 20.29 -1.79
N TYR A 282 16.24 20.07 -1.89
CA TYR A 282 16.97 19.17 -1.01
C TYR A 282 17.75 19.91 0.06
N GLU A 283 17.81 19.29 1.25
CA GLU A 283 18.90 19.45 2.20
C GLU A 283 19.84 18.26 2.10
N GLU A 284 21.13 18.50 2.28
CA GLU A 284 22.18 17.49 2.26
C GLU A 284 22.65 17.21 3.68
N LEU A 285 22.60 15.95 4.06
CA LEU A 285 23.06 15.45 5.34
C LEU A 285 24.30 14.58 5.15
N PRO A 286 25.26 14.57 6.08
CA PRO A 286 26.38 13.64 6.01
C PRO A 286 25.89 12.19 6.14
N GLY A 287 26.44 11.31 5.31
CA GLY A 287 26.26 9.87 5.44
C GLY A 287 27.21 9.28 6.48
N TRP A 288 26.96 8.06 6.91
CA TRP A 288 27.73 7.40 7.97
C TRP A 288 28.73 6.36 7.46
N LYS A 289 28.64 5.91 6.23
CA LYS A 289 29.63 5.02 5.56
C LYS A 289 30.14 3.85 6.38
N CYS A 290 29.33 3.31 7.27
CA CYS A 290 29.67 2.13 8.05
C CYS A 290 28.47 1.19 8.18
N ASP A 291 28.77 -0.08 8.44
CA ASP A 291 27.74 -1.09 8.69
C ASP A 291 27.04 -0.85 10.03
N ILE A 292 25.73 -0.67 9.96
CA ILE A 292 24.85 -0.47 11.12
C ILE A 292 24.00 -1.71 11.43
N THR A 293 24.13 -2.79 10.68
CA THR A 293 23.29 -4.00 10.80
C THR A 293 23.46 -4.71 12.14
N GLY A 294 24.56 -4.43 12.85
CA GLY A 294 24.84 -4.89 14.20
C GLY A 294 24.24 -4.08 15.33
N CYS A 295 23.78 -2.84 15.06
CA CYS A 295 23.21 -1.96 16.10
C CYS A 295 21.89 -2.51 16.65
N ARG A 296 21.70 -2.40 17.97
CA ARG A 296 20.48 -2.88 18.68
C ARG A 296 19.84 -1.80 19.53
N SER A 297 20.49 -0.67 19.73
CA SER A 297 19.94 0.52 20.38
C SER A 297 20.18 1.75 19.50
N PHE A 298 19.43 2.82 19.77
CA PHE A 298 19.54 4.07 19.02
C PHE A 298 20.91 4.72 19.21
N GLU A 299 21.45 4.61 20.42
CA GLU A 299 22.74 5.18 20.84
C GLU A 299 23.94 4.45 20.20
N GLU A 300 23.76 3.22 19.72
CA GLU A 300 24.79 2.48 18.97
C GLU A 300 24.90 2.93 17.51
N LEU A 301 23.89 3.64 16.99
CA LEU A 301 23.96 4.20 15.65
C LEU A 301 25.01 5.32 15.58
N PRO A 302 25.73 5.47 14.46
CA PRO A 302 26.54 6.66 14.20
C PRO A 302 25.75 7.94 14.36
N GLN A 303 26.39 9.01 14.81
CA GLN A 303 25.71 10.29 15.05
C GLN A 303 24.97 10.78 13.82
N GLU A 304 25.55 10.64 12.63
CA GLU A 304 24.95 11.03 11.37
C GLU A 304 23.64 10.24 11.08
N ALA A 305 23.57 8.97 11.45
CA ALA A 305 22.37 8.17 11.32
C ALA A 305 21.30 8.57 12.36
N GLN A 306 21.71 8.90 13.58
CA GLN A 306 20.79 9.45 14.60
C GLN A 306 20.23 10.80 14.15
N ASP A 307 21.06 11.69 13.63
CA ASP A 307 20.67 13.01 13.11
C ASP A 307 19.72 12.87 11.91
N TYR A 308 19.98 11.92 11.02
CA TYR A 308 19.09 11.60 9.91
C TYR A 308 17.69 11.17 10.42
N VAL A 309 17.63 10.28 11.39
CA VAL A 309 16.36 9.83 11.98
C VAL A 309 15.61 10.98 12.64
N ALA A 310 16.31 11.82 13.40
CA ALA A 310 15.71 13.01 14.03
C ALA A 310 15.17 13.98 12.96
N PHE A 311 15.91 14.18 11.88
CA PHE A 311 15.51 15.07 10.80
C PHE A 311 14.22 14.60 10.08
N ILE A 312 14.09 13.30 9.82
CA ILE A 312 12.85 12.78 9.20
C ILE A 312 11.67 12.75 10.21
N GLU A 313 11.91 12.59 11.51
CA GLU A 313 10.89 12.78 12.55
C GLU A 313 10.30 14.20 12.48
N ASP A 314 11.17 15.22 12.40
CA ASP A 314 10.77 16.63 12.34
C ASP A 314 9.96 16.90 11.05
N LEU A 315 10.41 16.40 9.90
CA LEU A 315 9.69 16.56 8.63
C LEU A 315 8.33 15.86 8.62
N ALA A 316 8.25 14.67 9.19
CA ALA A 316 7.02 13.89 9.24
C ALA A 316 6.05 14.36 10.35
N HIS A 317 6.50 15.20 11.29
CA HIS A 317 5.80 15.57 12.52
C HIS A 317 5.30 14.37 13.32
N THR A 318 6.05 13.26 13.27
CA THR A 318 5.67 12.01 13.93
C THR A 318 6.94 11.27 14.35
N ARG A 319 6.99 10.79 15.59
CA ARG A 319 8.17 10.11 16.14
C ARG A 319 8.48 8.79 15.45
N VAL A 320 9.75 8.51 15.27
CA VAL A 320 10.24 7.21 14.79
C VAL A 320 10.44 6.28 15.99
N THR A 321 9.59 5.27 16.09
CA THR A 321 9.59 4.30 17.20
C THR A 321 10.42 3.05 16.87
N PHE A 322 10.39 2.60 15.62
CA PHE A 322 11.17 1.46 15.17
C PHE A 322 12.12 1.86 14.05
N ILE A 323 13.33 1.31 14.07
CA ILE A 323 14.35 1.54 13.05
C ILE A 323 14.89 0.19 12.59
N GLY A 324 14.61 -0.14 11.32
CA GLY A 324 15.17 -1.32 10.66
C GLY A 324 16.58 -1.03 10.14
N VAL A 325 17.56 -1.73 10.66
CA VAL A 325 18.98 -1.62 10.35
C VAL A 325 19.49 -2.81 9.52
N GLY A 326 18.59 -3.60 8.96
CA GLY A 326 18.85 -4.74 8.11
C GLY A 326 17.60 -5.53 7.78
N ALA A 327 17.73 -6.60 7.00
CA ALA A 327 16.62 -7.43 6.53
C ALA A 327 16.11 -8.45 7.56
N GLY A 328 16.89 -8.74 8.59
CA GLY A 328 16.57 -9.74 9.60
C GLY A 328 15.57 -9.24 10.64
N ARG A 329 14.75 -10.14 11.16
CA ARG A 329 13.75 -9.82 12.19
C ARG A 329 14.37 -9.19 13.44
N GLU A 330 15.58 -9.60 13.80
CA GLU A 330 16.34 -9.10 14.97
C GLU A 330 17.08 -7.79 14.68
N GLN A 331 17.03 -7.29 13.42
CA GLN A 331 17.70 -6.07 12.99
C GLN A 331 16.75 -4.87 13.06
N ILE A 332 16.01 -4.78 14.16
CA ILE A 332 15.07 -3.69 14.45
C ILE A 332 15.39 -3.10 15.81
N ILE A 333 15.69 -1.79 15.84
CA ILE A 333 15.86 -1.01 17.06
C ILE A 333 14.47 -0.52 17.49
N ASN A 334 14.13 -0.77 18.76
CA ASN A 334 12.92 -0.24 19.40
C ASN A 334 13.29 0.93 20.32
N ARG A 335 12.81 2.15 20.01
CA ARG A 335 13.10 3.35 20.83
C ARG A 335 12.06 3.59 21.92
N PHE A 336 10.77 3.40 21.62
CA PHE A 336 9.70 3.92 22.49
C PHE A 336 8.51 2.96 22.65
N TRP A 337 8.51 1.82 21.98
CA TRP A 337 7.39 0.89 22.07
C TRP A 337 7.53 0.03 23.33
N LYS A 338 6.54 0.17 24.23
CA LYS A 338 6.47 -0.61 25.49
C LYS A 338 5.34 -1.64 25.41
#